data_5c854c97e3e42b42a10543091c79694a
#
_entry.id   5c854c97e3e42b42a10543091c79694a
#
_cell.length_a   1.000
_cell.length_b   1.000
_cell.length_c   1.000
_cell.angle_alpha   90.00
_cell.angle_beta   90.00
_cell.angle_gamma   90.00
#
_symmetry.space_group_name_H-M   'P 1'
#
loop_
_entity.id
_entity.type
_entity.pdbx_description
1 polymer ?
#
loop_
_entity_poly.entity_id
_entity_poly.type
_entity_poly.pdbx_seq_one_letter_code
_entity_poly.pdbx_strand_id
1 'polypeptide(L)'
;MKIVFLDVKTIGEDIDLSAYDELGEVVKYSFSSPEEVPARVTDADVIILNKVPVNEQTIGTAKNLKLVCVTATGTNNLDKEYLDSKGIAWRNVAGYSTETVAQHTFAMLLFLLEKLRYYDDYVKEERYVNDVSFTHFAEHFTEIHGKTWGIIGLGAIGRRVAEIARAFGAKVIYYSASGAPAQEGYEQVDFETLLTQSDIISVHAPLNEHTEGLINSKAFEKMKSSCIFLNLGRGPIVDEQALHNALVRNQIAAAGLDVLCKEPMSADNPLLKIKDSKRLLITPHIAWASVEARTHLMEIIHGQVKDFFA
;
A
#
# COMPACT_ATOMS: atom_id res chain seq x y z
N MET A 1 11.75 31.88 2.23
CA MET A 1 10.42 31.30 2.28
C MET A 1 10.32 30.44 3.55
N LYS A 2 9.11 30.22 4.05
CA LYS A 2 8.89 29.36 5.22
C LYS A 2 8.23 28.05 4.82
N ILE A 3 8.89 26.93 5.13
CA ILE A 3 8.46 25.57 4.82
C ILE A 3 8.05 24.90 6.13
N VAL A 4 6.83 24.36 6.21
CA VAL A 4 6.31 23.69 7.39
C VAL A 4 5.98 22.25 7.08
N PHE A 5 6.68 21.33 7.73
CA PHE A 5 6.32 19.91 7.75
C PHE A 5 5.31 19.64 8.87
N LEU A 6 4.16 19.07 8.52
CA LEU A 6 3.07 18.85 9.49
C LEU A 6 3.09 17.48 10.18
N ASP A 7 3.74 16.48 9.58
CA ASP A 7 3.72 15.10 10.08
C ASP A 7 4.98 14.29 9.71
N VAL A 8 6.19 14.86 10.02
CA VAL A 8 7.46 14.23 9.60
C VAL A 8 7.65 12.81 10.13
N LYS A 9 6.98 12.43 11.22
CA LYS A 9 7.00 11.06 11.75
C LYS A 9 6.53 10.04 10.71
N THR A 10 5.69 10.44 9.76
CA THR A 10 5.24 9.57 8.66
C THR A 10 6.33 9.27 7.64
N ILE A 11 7.38 10.10 7.59
CA ILE A 11 8.53 9.92 6.69
C ILE A 11 9.60 9.03 7.36
N GLY A 12 9.68 9.05 8.69
CA GLY A 12 10.71 8.36 9.48
C GLY A 12 11.86 9.30 9.90
N GLU A 13 12.44 9.03 11.05
CA GLU A 13 13.51 9.85 11.64
C GLU A 13 14.89 9.59 11.01
N ASP A 14 14.99 8.53 10.21
CA ASP A 14 16.20 8.08 9.52
C ASP A 14 16.41 8.76 8.14
N ILE A 15 15.48 9.61 7.71
CA ILE A 15 15.56 10.34 6.44
C ILE A 15 16.13 11.74 6.68
N ASP A 16 17.23 12.07 5.97
CA ASP A 16 17.83 13.39 6.02
C ASP A 16 16.98 14.42 5.24
N LEU A 17 16.57 15.47 5.93
CA LEU A 17 15.81 16.60 5.38
C LEU A 17 16.61 17.90 5.36
N SER A 18 17.93 17.86 5.59
CA SER A 18 18.78 19.05 5.68
C SER A 18 18.84 19.85 4.38
N ALA A 19 18.67 19.19 3.22
CA ALA A 19 18.62 19.88 1.93
C ALA A 19 17.53 20.97 1.86
N TYR A 20 16.44 20.84 2.63
CA TYR A 20 15.38 21.84 2.65
C TYR A 20 15.81 23.17 3.32
N ASP A 21 16.84 23.17 4.16
CA ASP A 21 17.37 24.38 4.82
C ASP A 21 17.96 25.38 3.80
N GLU A 22 18.39 24.91 2.62
CA GLU A 22 18.84 25.74 1.51
C GLU A 22 17.69 26.55 0.87
N LEU A 23 16.45 26.07 1.02
CA LEU A 23 15.26 26.70 0.42
C LEU A 23 14.66 27.79 1.31
N GLY A 24 14.96 27.81 2.63
CA GLY A 24 14.46 28.82 3.56
C GLY A 24 14.35 28.34 5.01
N GLU A 25 13.51 29.01 5.78
CA GLU A 25 13.21 28.62 7.16
C GLU A 25 12.38 27.32 7.15
N VAL A 26 12.85 26.27 7.84
CA VAL A 26 12.20 24.97 7.91
C VAL A 26 11.70 24.69 9.32
N VAL A 27 10.40 24.48 9.47
CA VAL A 27 9.76 24.08 10.72
C VAL A 27 9.22 22.65 10.58
N LYS A 28 9.56 21.77 11.53
CA LYS A 28 9.21 20.34 11.48
C LYS A 28 8.36 19.97 12.69
N TYR A 29 7.14 19.48 12.45
CA TYR A 29 6.28 18.88 13.49
C TYR A 29 6.24 17.38 13.29
N SER A 30 6.48 16.61 14.36
CA SER A 30 6.42 15.14 14.32
C SER A 30 5.03 14.64 13.90
N PHE A 31 3.99 15.29 14.44
CA PHE A 31 2.59 15.04 14.13
C PHE A 31 1.80 16.35 14.32
N SER A 32 0.72 16.53 13.57
CA SER A 32 -0.25 17.64 13.73
C SER A 32 -1.66 17.10 13.74
N SER A 33 -2.40 17.36 14.82
CA SER A 33 -3.85 17.17 14.79
C SER A 33 -4.51 18.28 13.94
N PRO A 34 -5.70 18.04 13.38
CA PRO A 34 -6.40 19.07 12.60
C PRO A 34 -6.59 20.40 13.35
N GLU A 35 -6.76 20.35 14.68
CA GLU A 35 -6.95 21.53 15.53
C GLU A 35 -5.68 22.37 15.71
N GLU A 36 -4.51 21.72 15.62
CA GLU A 36 -3.21 22.39 15.76
C GLU A 36 -2.73 23.04 14.45
N VAL A 37 -3.19 22.52 13.30
CA VAL A 37 -2.72 22.98 11.97
C VAL A 37 -2.93 24.48 11.77
N PRO A 38 -4.09 25.10 12.08
CA PRO A 38 -4.29 26.54 11.85
C PRO A 38 -3.23 27.44 12.49
N ALA A 39 -2.76 27.11 13.68
CA ALA A 39 -1.70 27.87 14.36
C ALA A 39 -0.32 27.65 13.74
N ARG A 40 -0.06 26.42 13.20
CA ARG A 40 1.24 26.02 12.65
C ARG A 40 1.51 26.55 11.25
N VAL A 41 0.45 26.89 10.49
CA VAL A 41 0.57 27.28 9.07
C VAL A 41 0.37 28.78 8.81
N THR A 42 0.12 29.59 9.84
CA THR A 42 -0.30 31.01 9.72
C THR A 42 0.63 31.83 8.80
N ASP A 43 1.92 31.59 8.83
CA ASP A 43 2.95 32.31 8.07
C ASP A 43 3.73 31.39 7.10
N ALA A 44 3.24 30.18 6.85
CA ALA A 44 3.85 29.23 5.92
C ALA A 44 3.66 29.67 4.46
N ASP A 45 4.72 29.58 3.66
CA ASP A 45 4.69 29.69 2.20
C ASP A 45 4.42 28.31 1.56
N VAL A 46 4.97 27.24 2.18
CA VAL A 46 4.85 25.85 1.75
C VAL A 46 4.48 24.97 2.94
N ILE A 47 3.55 24.06 2.75
CA ILE A 47 3.30 22.96 3.68
C ILE A 47 3.61 21.61 3.03
N ILE A 48 4.27 20.72 3.79
CA ILE A 48 4.60 19.36 3.38
C ILE A 48 3.97 18.41 4.41
N LEU A 49 3.20 17.44 3.92
CA LEU A 49 2.40 16.55 4.77
C LEU A 49 2.12 15.21 4.09
N ASN A 50 1.72 14.22 4.86
CA ASN A 50 1.26 12.92 4.36
C ASN A 50 -0.24 12.69 4.61
N LYS A 51 -0.67 12.75 5.87
CA LYS A 51 -2.03 12.33 6.27
C LYS A 51 -2.90 13.44 6.85
N VAL A 52 -2.32 14.58 7.17
CA VAL A 52 -3.07 15.72 7.70
C VAL A 52 -4.11 16.17 6.67
N PRO A 53 -5.39 16.36 7.06
CA PRO A 53 -6.41 16.92 6.16
C PRO A 53 -6.08 18.36 5.78
N VAL A 54 -6.26 18.72 4.51
CA VAL A 54 -6.07 20.06 3.96
C VAL A 54 -7.40 20.56 3.44
N ASN A 55 -7.99 21.52 4.15
CA ASN A 55 -9.27 22.15 3.83
C ASN A 55 -9.36 23.55 4.49
N GLU A 56 -10.46 24.26 4.34
CA GLU A 56 -10.66 25.60 4.93
C GLU A 56 -10.45 25.61 6.45
N GLN A 57 -10.86 24.56 7.16
CA GLN A 57 -10.76 24.49 8.62
C GLN A 57 -9.32 24.39 9.09
N THR A 58 -8.47 23.69 8.34
CA THR A 58 -7.07 23.43 8.72
C THR A 58 -6.11 24.48 8.20
N ILE A 59 -6.30 25.00 6.98
CA ILE A 59 -5.34 25.95 6.37
C ILE A 59 -5.91 27.33 6.11
N GLY A 60 -7.16 27.63 6.53
CA GLY A 60 -7.79 28.93 6.28
C GLY A 60 -7.07 30.13 6.94
N THR A 61 -6.23 29.90 7.94
CA THR A 61 -5.39 30.92 8.60
C THR A 61 -4.08 31.22 7.87
N ALA A 62 -3.68 30.39 6.90
CA ALA A 62 -2.42 30.52 6.18
C ALA A 62 -2.48 31.68 5.16
N LYS A 63 -1.88 32.81 5.51
CA LYS A 63 -1.95 34.06 4.70
C LYS A 63 -1.03 34.05 3.48
N ASN A 64 0.08 33.31 3.55
CA ASN A 64 1.15 33.35 2.55
C ASN A 64 1.26 32.03 1.76
N LEU A 65 0.41 31.05 2.06
CA LEU A 65 0.52 29.69 1.50
C LEU A 65 0.33 29.70 -0.01
N LYS A 66 1.32 29.18 -0.72
CA LYS A 66 1.33 29.08 -2.18
C LYS A 66 1.37 27.63 -2.68
N LEU A 67 1.94 26.72 -1.88
CA LEU A 67 2.17 25.35 -2.30
C LEU A 67 1.90 24.35 -1.17
N VAL A 68 1.18 23.28 -1.51
CA VAL A 68 0.98 22.10 -0.68
C VAL A 68 1.64 20.89 -1.33
N CYS A 69 2.59 20.25 -0.65
CA CYS A 69 3.21 19.01 -1.13
C CYS A 69 2.77 17.81 -0.27
N VAL A 70 2.22 16.79 -0.93
CA VAL A 70 1.81 15.53 -0.27
C VAL A 70 2.91 14.49 -0.45
N THR A 71 3.43 13.96 0.66
CA THR A 71 4.46 12.90 0.68
C THR A 71 3.85 11.52 0.40
N ALA A 72 3.00 11.44 -0.62
CA ALA A 72 2.30 10.23 -1.04
C ALA A 72 1.85 10.31 -2.50
N THR A 73 1.44 9.16 -3.06
CA THR A 73 0.74 9.11 -4.35
C THR A 73 -0.73 9.52 -4.20
N GLY A 74 -1.41 9.07 -3.15
CA GLY A 74 -2.81 9.40 -2.87
C GLY A 74 -2.98 10.81 -2.33
N THR A 75 -4.06 11.49 -2.73
CA THR A 75 -4.39 12.88 -2.37
C THR A 75 -5.78 13.02 -1.78
N ASN A 76 -6.31 11.95 -1.17
CA ASN A 76 -7.67 11.92 -0.62
C ASN A 76 -7.87 12.86 0.58
N ASN A 77 -6.79 13.32 1.21
CA ASN A 77 -6.77 14.28 2.30
C ASN A 77 -6.77 15.75 1.84
N LEU A 78 -6.77 16.03 0.53
CA LEU A 78 -6.83 17.39 -0.02
C LEU A 78 -8.26 17.75 -0.46
N ASP A 79 -8.77 18.85 0.04
CA ASP A 79 -9.89 19.57 -0.56
C ASP A 79 -9.36 20.41 -1.75
N LYS A 80 -9.38 19.80 -2.93
CA LYS A 80 -8.84 20.41 -4.14
C LYS A 80 -9.65 21.61 -4.60
N GLU A 81 -10.98 21.58 -4.44
CA GLU A 81 -11.84 22.70 -4.80
C GLU A 81 -11.52 23.93 -3.95
N TYR A 82 -11.30 23.73 -2.64
CA TYR A 82 -10.87 24.79 -1.75
C TYR A 82 -9.49 25.35 -2.15
N LEU A 83 -8.51 24.49 -2.39
CA LEU A 83 -7.16 24.89 -2.82
C LEU A 83 -7.20 25.71 -4.11
N ASP A 84 -7.92 25.24 -5.13
CA ASP A 84 -8.08 25.91 -6.42
C ASP A 84 -8.78 27.27 -6.23
N SER A 85 -9.81 27.35 -5.37
CA SER A 85 -10.51 28.62 -5.07
C SER A 85 -9.63 29.68 -4.42
N LYS A 86 -8.56 29.26 -3.72
CA LYS A 86 -7.59 30.14 -3.06
C LYS A 86 -6.33 30.38 -3.92
N GLY A 87 -6.23 29.76 -5.09
CA GLY A 87 -5.04 29.84 -5.94
C GLY A 87 -3.81 29.16 -5.32
N ILE A 88 -4.03 28.20 -4.42
CA ILE A 88 -2.95 27.44 -3.77
C ILE A 88 -2.64 26.20 -4.62
N ALA A 89 -1.42 26.13 -5.14
CA ALA A 89 -0.97 24.97 -5.89
C ALA A 89 -0.78 23.75 -4.97
N TRP A 90 -0.99 22.56 -5.52
CA TRP A 90 -0.66 21.32 -4.81
C TRP A 90 0.13 20.38 -5.70
N ARG A 91 0.95 19.55 -5.07
CA ARG A 91 1.77 18.53 -5.70
C ARG A 91 1.72 17.24 -4.87
N ASN A 92 1.82 16.11 -5.56
CA ASN A 92 2.03 14.80 -4.96
C ASN A 92 3.15 14.07 -5.72
N VAL A 93 3.51 12.86 -5.31
CA VAL A 93 4.54 12.07 -5.96
C VAL A 93 3.98 10.72 -6.35
N ALA A 94 3.96 10.42 -7.65
CA ALA A 94 3.59 9.11 -8.18
C ALA A 94 4.84 8.31 -8.57
N GLY A 95 4.79 6.99 -8.40
CA GLY A 95 5.82 6.07 -8.91
C GLY A 95 7.07 5.90 -8.04
N TYR A 96 7.28 6.71 -7.02
CA TYR A 96 8.48 6.66 -6.17
C TYR A 96 8.66 5.33 -5.42
N SER A 97 7.58 4.62 -5.13
CA SER A 97 7.57 3.37 -4.36
C SER A 97 7.30 2.12 -5.19
N THR A 98 7.37 2.20 -6.52
CA THR A 98 7.02 1.07 -7.41
C THR A 98 7.82 -0.20 -7.08
N GLU A 99 9.14 -0.08 -6.95
CA GLU A 99 10.02 -1.21 -6.65
C GLU A 99 9.76 -1.77 -5.26
N THR A 100 9.59 -0.91 -4.26
CA THR A 100 9.35 -1.31 -2.87
C THR A 100 8.01 -2.04 -2.71
N VAL A 101 6.93 -1.53 -3.31
CA VAL A 101 5.62 -2.20 -3.23
C VAL A 101 5.64 -3.53 -3.96
N ALA A 102 6.31 -3.62 -5.11
CA ALA A 102 6.50 -4.89 -5.80
C ALA A 102 7.30 -5.88 -4.93
N GLN A 103 8.43 -5.47 -4.35
CA GLN A 103 9.21 -6.29 -3.43
C GLN A 103 8.37 -6.78 -2.24
N HIS A 104 7.60 -5.89 -1.61
CA HIS A 104 6.75 -6.22 -0.46
C HIS A 104 5.64 -7.20 -0.84
N THR A 105 5.07 -7.09 -2.06
CA THR A 105 4.12 -8.06 -2.60
C THR A 105 4.71 -9.48 -2.60
N PHE A 106 5.94 -9.64 -3.08
CA PHE A 106 6.63 -10.92 -3.08
C PHE A 106 7.03 -11.38 -1.69
N ALA A 107 7.47 -10.47 -0.82
CA ALA A 107 7.77 -10.80 0.58
C ALA A 107 6.54 -11.38 1.31
N MET A 108 5.36 -10.74 1.15
CA MET A 108 4.11 -11.25 1.71
C MET A 108 3.70 -12.59 1.11
N LEU A 109 3.78 -12.72 -0.23
CA LEU A 109 3.45 -13.97 -0.90
C LEU A 109 4.34 -15.11 -0.42
N LEU A 110 5.65 -14.94 -0.45
CA LEU A 110 6.61 -15.99 -0.08
C LEU A 110 6.48 -16.37 1.39
N PHE A 111 6.25 -15.40 2.29
CA PHE A 111 5.98 -15.67 3.69
C PHE A 111 4.78 -16.61 3.88
N LEU A 112 3.66 -16.34 3.19
CA LEU A 112 2.44 -17.13 3.25
C LEU A 112 2.57 -18.47 2.51
N LEU A 113 3.18 -18.47 1.33
CA LEU A 113 3.33 -19.65 0.47
C LEU A 113 4.23 -20.69 1.13
N GLU A 114 5.43 -20.27 1.58
CA GLU A 114 6.47 -21.11 2.18
C GLU A 114 6.21 -21.46 3.65
N LYS A 115 5.16 -20.90 4.29
CA LYS A 115 4.88 -21.07 5.72
C LYS A 115 6.06 -20.69 6.63
N LEU A 116 6.82 -19.66 6.26
CA LEU A 116 8.10 -19.32 6.87
C LEU A 116 8.01 -19.15 8.39
N ARG A 117 6.93 -18.52 8.89
CA ARG A 117 6.73 -18.35 10.33
C ARG A 117 6.64 -19.68 11.07
N TYR A 118 5.87 -20.63 10.51
CA TYR A 118 5.71 -21.95 11.11
C TYR A 118 7.04 -22.70 11.22
N TYR A 119 7.82 -22.71 10.15
CA TYR A 119 9.10 -23.43 10.12
C TYR A 119 10.16 -22.75 11.00
N ASP A 120 10.18 -21.40 11.04
CA ASP A 120 11.08 -20.66 11.93
C ASP A 120 10.74 -20.92 13.40
N ASP A 121 9.45 -20.83 13.79
CA ASP A 121 8.99 -21.15 15.14
C ASP A 121 9.28 -22.62 15.50
N TYR A 122 9.09 -23.57 14.58
CA TYR A 122 9.37 -25.01 14.80
C TYR A 122 10.83 -25.25 15.20
N VAL A 123 11.76 -24.58 14.56
CA VAL A 123 13.20 -24.69 14.88
C VAL A 123 13.54 -23.95 16.18
N LYS A 124 13.05 -22.73 16.37
CA LYS A 124 13.35 -21.89 17.56
C LYS A 124 12.72 -22.39 18.85
N GLU A 125 11.60 -23.11 18.75
CA GLU A 125 10.97 -23.81 19.87
C GLU A 125 11.63 -25.19 20.17
N GLU A 126 12.78 -25.43 19.56
CA GLU A 126 13.61 -26.64 19.76
C GLU A 126 12.92 -27.95 19.36
N ARG A 127 11.77 -27.88 18.65
CA ARG A 127 11.04 -29.09 18.20
C ARG A 127 11.86 -29.89 17.19
N TYR A 128 12.63 -29.20 16.34
CA TYR A 128 13.50 -29.83 15.34
C TYR A 128 14.69 -30.60 15.97
N VAL A 129 15.17 -30.20 17.16
CA VAL A 129 16.29 -30.88 17.85
C VAL A 129 15.98 -32.35 18.14
N ASN A 130 14.70 -32.64 18.39
CA ASN A 130 14.23 -33.98 18.75
C ASN A 130 13.60 -34.73 17.56
N ASP A 131 13.71 -34.19 16.35
CA ASP A 131 13.17 -34.81 15.16
C ASP A 131 14.02 -36.05 14.75
N VAL A 132 13.36 -37.05 14.21
CA VAL A 132 14.02 -38.29 13.75
C VAL A 132 14.54 -38.19 12.32
N SER A 133 14.18 -37.13 11.60
CA SER A 133 14.53 -36.87 10.20
C SER A 133 15.25 -35.53 10.06
N PHE A 134 16.09 -35.39 9.03
CA PHE A 134 16.68 -34.12 8.66
C PHE A 134 15.68 -33.14 8.02
N THR A 135 14.46 -33.58 7.76
CA THR A 135 13.37 -32.78 7.15
C THR A 135 12.08 -32.90 7.95
N HIS A 136 11.27 -31.86 7.90
CA HIS A 136 9.96 -31.79 8.54
C HIS A 136 8.88 -31.37 7.53
N PHE A 137 7.87 -32.22 7.27
CA PHE A 137 6.86 -32.04 6.22
C PHE A 137 5.44 -31.81 6.78
N ALA A 138 5.28 -31.21 7.96
CA ALA A 138 3.95 -31.00 8.53
C ALA A 138 3.11 -29.98 7.77
N GLU A 139 3.73 -28.99 7.16
CA GLU A 139 3.06 -28.01 6.31
C GLU A 139 3.50 -28.18 4.86
N HIS A 140 2.54 -28.07 3.94
CA HIS A 140 2.81 -28.17 2.51
C HIS A 140 2.91 -26.79 1.89
N PHE A 141 3.88 -26.59 1.02
CA PHE A 141 4.00 -25.40 0.18
C PHE A 141 4.17 -25.79 -1.29
N THR A 142 3.95 -24.84 -2.18
CA THR A 142 3.98 -25.07 -3.63
C THR A 142 4.84 -24.02 -4.31
N GLU A 143 5.30 -24.32 -5.53
CA GLU A 143 6.08 -23.37 -6.33
C GLU A 143 5.19 -22.33 -6.98
N ILE A 144 5.75 -21.14 -7.28
CA ILE A 144 5.12 -20.12 -8.11
C ILE A 144 5.17 -20.54 -9.59
N HIS A 145 6.19 -21.31 -9.98
CA HIS A 145 6.35 -21.80 -11.34
C HIS A 145 5.09 -22.54 -11.83
N GLY A 146 4.61 -22.19 -13.02
CA GLY A 146 3.42 -22.78 -13.64
C GLY A 146 2.07 -22.32 -13.03
N LYS A 147 2.06 -21.49 -11.99
CA LYS A 147 0.85 -20.92 -11.40
C LYS A 147 0.32 -19.75 -12.22
N THR A 148 -0.98 -19.50 -12.12
CA THR A 148 -1.61 -18.30 -12.69
C THR A 148 -1.65 -17.20 -11.63
N TRP A 149 -1.05 -16.06 -11.94
CA TRP A 149 -1.08 -14.85 -11.11
C TRP A 149 -2.03 -13.83 -11.72
N GLY A 150 -3.15 -13.56 -11.05
CA GLY A 150 -4.13 -12.53 -11.41
C GLY A 150 -3.77 -11.20 -10.77
N ILE A 151 -3.65 -10.15 -11.58
CA ILE A 151 -3.35 -8.79 -11.12
C ILE A 151 -4.57 -7.91 -11.31
N ILE A 152 -5.07 -7.30 -10.24
CA ILE A 152 -6.12 -6.30 -10.29
C ILE A 152 -5.46 -4.91 -10.32
N GLY A 153 -5.48 -4.28 -11.51
CA GLY A 153 -4.83 -2.99 -11.77
C GLY A 153 -3.39 -3.11 -12.29
N LEU A 154 -3.22 -2.97 -13.61
CA LEU A 154 -1.92 -3.04 -14.30
C LEU A 154 -1.29 -1.65 -14.50
N GLY A 155 -1.19 -0.86 -13.42
CA GLY A 155 -0.40 0.38 -13.36
C GLY A 155 1.10 0.12 -13.24
N ALA A 156 1.90 1.12 -12.84
CA ALA A 156 3.36 0.96 -12.69
C ALA A 156 3.70 -0.21 -11.74
N ILE A 157 3.08 -0.27 -10.57
CA ILE A 157 3.29 -1.34 -9.58
C ILE A 157 2.84 -2.69 -10.14
N GLY A 158 1.61 -2.78 -10.70
CA GLY A 158 1.09 -4.04 -11.24
C GLY A 158 1.96 -4.59 -12.36
N ARG A 159 2.50 -3.75 -13.24
CA ARG A 159 3.45 -4.17 -14.29
C ARG A 159 4.74 -4.71 -13.68
N ARG A 160 5.28 -4.02 -12.68
CA ARG A 160 6.51 -4.49 -12.03
C ARG A 160 6.31 -5.83 -11.32
N VAL A 161 5.18 -6.03 -10.65
CA VAL A 161 4.79 -7.33 -10.08
C VAL A 161 4.65 -8.39 -11.18
N ALA A 162 4.04 -8.06 -12.31
CA ALA A 162 3.88 -8.97 -13.45
C ALA A 162 5.23 -9.43 -14.02
N GLU A 163 6.19 -8.52 -14.18
CA GLU A 163 7.55 -8.82 -14.65
C GLU A 163 8.26 -9.82 -13.73
N ILE A 164 8.22 -9.56 -12.42
CA ILE A 164 8.86 -10.43 -11.42
C ILE A 164 8.13 -11.78 -11.34
N ALA A 165 6.79 -11.80 -11.39
CA ALA A 165 6.00 -13.04 -11.40
C ALA A 165 6.37 -13.93 -12.60
N ARG A 166 6.54 -13.34 -13.79
CA ARG A 166 7.01 -14.06 -14.98
C ARG A 166 8.43 -14.63 -14.81
N ALA A 167 9.31 -13.89 -14.12
CA ALA A 167 10.67 -14.39 -13.83
C ALA A 167 10.64 -15.60 -12.89
N PHE A 168 9.62 -15.72 -12.01
CA PHE A 168 9.35 -16.95 -11.25
C PHE A 168 8.64 -18.04 -12.06
N GLY A 169 8.33 -17.81 -13.34
CA GLY A 169 7.67 -18.77 -14.21
C GLY A 169 6.15 -18.80 -14.08
N ALA A 170 5.53 -17.80 -13.49
CA ALA A 170 4.07 -17.68 -13.43
C ALA A 170 3.47 -17.25 -14.79
N LYS A 171 2.26 -17.76 -15.11
CA LYS A 171 1.39 -17.17 -16.12
C LYS A 171 0.69 -15.94 -15.50
N VAL A 172 0.85 -14.78 -16.11
CA VAL A 172 0.23 -13.54 -15.61
C VAL A 172 -0.97 -13.17 -16.46
N ILE A 173 -2.11 -12.95 -15.79
CA ILE A 173 -3.34 -12.36 -16.34
C ILE A 173 -3.71 -11.13 -15.53
N TYR A 174 -4.45 -10.18 -16.10
CA TYR A 174 -4.87 -9.01 -15.32
C TYR A 174 -6.30 -8.56 -15.63
N TYR A 175 -6.90 -7.89 -14.66
CA TYR A 175 -8.19 -7.20 -14.77
C TYR A 175 -8.02 -5.70 -14.62
N SER A 176 -8.67 -4.92 -15.47
CA SER A 176 -8.73 -3.45 -15.42
C SER A 176 -10.13 -2.99 -15.03
N ALA A 177 -10.29 -2.51 -13.79
CA ALA A 177 -11.57 -1.98 -13.31
C ALA A 177 -11.98 -0.66 -14.01
N SER A 178 -11.03 0.06 -14.59
CA SER A 178 -11.30 1.31 -15.33
C SER A 178 -11.79 1.09 -16.75
N GLY A 179 -11.85 -0.16 -17.24
CA GLY A 179 -12.16 -0.46 -18.63
C GLY A 179 -11.10 0.02 -19.65
N ALA A 180 -9.89 0.36 -19.18
CA ALA A 180 -8.81 0.77 -20.05
C ALA A 180 -8.49 -0.32 -21.09
N PRO A 181 -8.07 0.05 -22.32
CA PRO A 181 -7.68 -0.90 -23.36
C PRO A 181 -6.57 -1.85 -22.88
N ALA A 182 -6.56 -3.05 -23.47
CA ALA A 182 -5.53 -4.05 -23.18
C ALA A 182 -4.12 -3.49 -23.43
N GLN A 183 -3.21 -3.78 -22.51
CA GLN A 183 -1.82 -3.37 -22.62
C GLN A 183 -1.04 -4.44 -23.38
N GLU A 184 -0.22 -4.00 -24.34
CA GLU A 184 0.62 -4.88 -25.13
C GLU A 184 1.51 -5.78 -24.27
N GLY A 185 1.60 -7.04 -24.63
CA GLY A 185 2.40 -8.02 -23.90
C GLY A 185 1.75 -8.58 -22.63
N TYR A 186 0.50 -8.18 -22.27
CA TYR A 186 -0.21 -8.68 -21.09
C TYR A 186 -1.62 -9.18 -21.46
N GLU A 187 -2.00 -10.33 -20.91
CA GLU A 187 -3.32 -10.93 -21.12
C GLU A 187 -4.35 -10.28 -20.19
N GLN A 188 -5.21 -9.42 -20.78
CA GLN A 188 -6.36 -8.85 -20.05
C GLN A 188 -7.53 -9.84 -20.10
N VAL A 189 -8.17 -10.02 -18.95
CA VAL A 189 -9.34 -10.88 -18.81
C VAL A 189 -10.46 -10.13 -18.09
N ASP A 190 -11.69 -10.66 -18.14
CA ASP A 190 -12.78 -10.20 -17.31
C ASP A 190 -12.55 -10.57 -15.83
N PHE A 191 -13.32 -9.95 -14.93
CA PHE A 191 -13.16 -10.14 -13.49
C PHE A 191 -13.43 -11.57 -13.04
N GLU A 192 -14.43 -12.24 -13.62
CA GLU A 192 -14.78 -13.62 -13.27
C GLU A 192 -13.68 -14.60 -13.69
N THR A 193 -13.16 -14.44 -14.88
CA THR A 193 -12.03 -15.22 -15.40
C THR A 193 -10.80 -15.04 -14.50
N LEU A 194 -10.49 -13.81 -14.07
CA LEU A 194 -9.38 -13.57 -13.14
C LEU A 194 -9.59 -14.32 -11.83
N LEU A 195 -10.77 -14.24 -11.21
CA LEU A 195 -11.06 -14.90 -9.94
C LEU A 195 -10.96 -16.43 -10.03
N THR A 196 -11.53 -17.02 -11.10
CA THR A 196 -11.62 -18.48 -11.24
C THR A 196 -10.33 -19.15 -11.68
N GLN A 197 -9.48 -18.45 -12.44
CA GLN A 197 -8.26 -19.02 -12.99
C GLN A 197 -7.02 -18.80 -12.12
N SER A 198 -7.03 -17.80 -11.24
CA SER A 198 -5.83 -17.41 -10.50
C SER A 198 -5.54 -18.31 -9.30
N ASP A 199 -4.28 -18.68 -9.12
CA ASP A 199 -3.74 -19.32 -7.91
C ASP A 199 -3.25 -18.26 -6.92
N ILE A 200 -2.84 -17.10 -7.42
CA ILE A 200 -2.41 -15.92 -6.68
C ILE A 200 -3.17 -14.73 -7.24
N ILE A 201 -3.74 -13.89 -6.38
CA ILE A 201 -4.39 -12.63 -6.78
C ILE A 201 -3.75 -11.49 -5.99
N SER A 202 -3.30 -10.45 -6.69
CA SER A 202 -2.78 -9.24 -6.04
C SER A 202 -3.47 -7.97 -6.55
N VAL A 203 -3.82 -7.08 -5.61
CA VAL A 203 -4.50 -5.82 -5.89
C VAL A 203 -3.51 -4.66 -5.87
N HIS A 204 -3.43 -3.93 -7.00
CA HIS A 204 -2.61 -2.74 -7.20
C HIS A 204 -3.42 -1.60 -7.84
N ALA A 205 -4.75 -1.69 -7.77
CA ALA A 205 -5.66 -0.69 -8.28
C ALA A 205 -5.85 0.48 -7.29
N PRO A 206 -6.12 1.70 -7.77
CA PRO A 206 -6.56 2.80 -6.91
C PRO A 206 -7.98 2.55 -6.38
N LEU A 207 -8.32 3.21 -5.26
CA LEU A 207 -9.70 3.24 -4.76
C LEU A 207 -10.51 4.27 -5.54
N ASN A 208 -11.63 3.82 -6.11
CA ASN A 208 -12.63 4.64 -6.77
C ASN A 208 -13.98 3.90 -6.79
N GLU A 209 -15.01 4.48 -7.41
CA GLU A 209 -16.36 3.90 -7.52
C GLU A 209 -16.42 2.49 -8.16
N HIS A 210 -15.44 2.14 -9.01
CA HIS A 210 -15.36 0.84 -9.67
C HIS A 210 -14.59 -0.21 -8.87
N THR A 211 -13.84 0.20 -7.85
CA THR A 211 -12.98 -0.70 -7.08
C THR A 211 -13.38 -0.82 -5.62
N GLU A 212 -14.18 0.11 -5.08
CA GLU A 212 -14.71 0.03 -3.72
C GLU A 212 -15.62 -1.20 -3.56
N GLY A 213 -15.32 -2.03 -2.57
CA GLY A 213 -16.05 -3.28 -2.29
C GLY A 213 -15.98 -4.31 -3.42
N LEU A 214 -15.03 -4.16 -4.36
CA LEU A 214 -14.88 -5.10 -5.50
C LEU A 214 -14.66 -6.54 -5.04
N ILE A 215 -13.86 -6.73 -3.99
CA ILE A 215 -13.55 -8.03 -3.41
C ILE A 215 -14.48 -8.28 -2.21
N ASN A 216 -15.66 -8.76 -2.50
CA ASN A 216 -16.71 -9.10 -1.55
C ASN A 216 -16.92 -10.63 -1.43
N SER A 217 -17.95 -11.07 -0.69
CA SER A 217 -18.24 -12.49 -0.49
C SER A 217 -18.38 -13.26 -1.80
N LYS A 218 -19.06 -12.69 -2.81
CA LYS A 218 -19.23 -13.34 -4.12
C LYS A 218 -17.92 -13.51 -4.87
N ALA A 219 -17.00 -12.55 -4.71
CA ALA A 219 -15.66 -12.64 -5.30
C ALA A 219 -14.86 -13.78 -4.64
N PHE A 220 -14.86 -13.88 -3.31
CA PHE A 220 -14.18 -14.97 -2.60
C PHE A 220 -14.76 -16.35 -2.91
N GLU A 221 -16.08 -16.47 -3.09
CA GLU A 221 -16.74 -17.72 -3.48
C GLU A 221 -16.31 -18.26 -4.85
N LYS A 222 -15.86 -17.35 -5.76
CA LYS A 222 -15.38 -17.72 -7.10
C LYS A 222 -13.89 -18.05 -7.14
N MET A 223 -13.13 -17.67 -6.12
CA MET A 223 -11.69 -17.95 -6.06
C MET A 223 -11.43 -19.44 -5.82
N LYS A 224 -10.27 -19.92 -6.25
CA LYS A 224 -9.81 -21.27 -5.91
C LYS A 224 -9.61 -21.38 -4.39
N SER A 225 -9.95 -22.52 -3.79
CA SER A 225 -9.67 -22.75 -2.36
C SER A 225 -8.17 -22.77 -2.03
N SER A 226 -7.32 -22.97 -3.03
CA SER A 226 -5.85 -22.85 -2.93
C SER A 226 -5.34 -21.43 -3.15
N CYS A 227 -6.20 -20.46 -3.48
CA CYS A 227 -5.78 -19.10 -3.81
C CYS A 227 -5.13 -18.38 -2.62
N ILE A 228 -4.03 -17.67 -2.88
CA ILE A 228 -3.46 -16.67 -1.96
C ILE A 228 -3.83 -15.30 -2.48
N PHE A 229 -4.53 -14.54 -1.64
CA PHE A 229 -5.03 -13.20 -1.96
C PHE A 229 -4.16 -12.12 -1.29
N LEU A 230 -3.73 -11.09 -2.05
CA LEU A 230 -2.88 -9.99 -1.56
C LEU A 230 -3.52 -8.64 -1.86
N ASN A 231 -3.60 -7.76 -0.87
CA ASN A 231 -4.03 -6.37 -1.08
C ASN A 231 -2.96 -5.38 -0.65
N LEU A 232 -2.33 -4.74 -1.65
CA LEU A 232 -1.37 -3.65 -1.49
C LEU A 232 -1.86 -2.37 -2.20
N GLY A 233 -3.14 -2.33 -2.57
CA GLY A 233 -3.79 -1.17 -3.18
C GLY A 233 -4.39 -0.24 -2.13
N ARG A 234 -5.66 -0.46 -1.77
CA ARG A 234 -6.39 0.29 -0.75
C ARG A 234 -7.33 -0.64 0.02
N GLY A 235 -7.46 -0.42 1.32
CA GLY A 235 -8.29 -1.25 2.20
C GLY A 235 -9.73 -1.41 1.74
N PRO A 236 -10.48 -0.32 1.44
CA PRO A 236 -11.90 -0.41 1.06
C PRO A 236 -12.18 -1.15 -0.27
N ILE A 237 -11.16 -1.58 -1.01
CA ILE A 237 -11.35 -2.48 -2.16
C ILE A 237 -11.84 -3.86 -1.71
N VAL A 238 -11.56 -4.22 -0.46
CA VAL A 238 -11.88 -5.53 0.14
C VAL A 238 -12.88 -5.36 1.26
N ASP A 239 -13.94 -6.16 1.25
CA ASP A 239 -14.81 -6.37 2.40
C ASP A 239 -14.07 -7.26 3.43
N GLU A 240 -13.62 -6.64 4.54
CA GLU A 240 -12.84 -7.34 5.57
C GLU A 240 -13.65 -8.42 6.31
N GLN A 241 -14.99 -8.24 6.43
CA GLN A 241 -15.85 -9.28 7.02
C GLN A 241 -15.99 -10.47 6.06
N ALA A 242 -16.12 -10.21 4.76
CA ALA A 242 -16.15 -11.25 3.74
C ALA A 242 -14.82 -12.02 3.69
N LEU A 243 -13.69 -11.32 3.77
CA LEU A 243 -12.37 -11.93 3.85
C LEU A 243 -12.21 -12.82 5.09
N HIS A 244 -12.61 -12.31 6.27
CA HIS A 244 -12.63 -13.12 7.49
C HIS A 244 -13.41 -14.42 7.29
N ASN A 245 -14.62 -14.33 6.74
CA ASN A 245 -15.48 -15.49 6.51
C ASN A 245 -14.87 -16.46 5.50
N ALA A 246 -14.26 -15.94 4.43
CA ALA A 246 -13.58 -16.75 3.41
C ALA A 246 -12.40 -17.55 4.00
N LEU A 247 -11.59 -16.90 4.86
CA LEU A 247 -10.51 -17.59 5.56
C LEU A 247 -11.02 -18.65 6.53
N VAL A 248 -12.00 -18.33 7.36
CA VAL A 248 -12.56 -19.29 8.35
C VAL A 248 -13.21 -20.49 7.67
N ARG A 249 -13.87 -20.28 6.52
CA ARG A 249 -14.53 -21.36 5.76
C ARG A 249 -13.62 -22.08 4.76
N ASN A 250 -12.33 -21.75 4.72
CA ASN A 250 -11.36 -22.30 3.76
C ASN A 250 -11.78 -22.09 2.28
N GLN A 251 -12.45 -20.97 1.97
CA GLN A 251 -12.76 -20.58 0.59
C GLN A 251 -11.50 -20.14 -0.16
N ILE A 252 -10.52 -19.61 0.56
CA ILE A 252 -9.17 -19.30 0.06
C ILE A 252 -8.11 -19.85 1.03
N ALA A 253 -6.91 -20.08 0.54
CA ALA A 253 -5.83 -20.66 1.35
C ALA A 253 -5.26 -19.65 2.36
N ALA A 254 -4.97 -18.43 1.93
CA ALA A 254 -4.37 -17.40 2.77
C ALA A 254 -4.62 -16.00 2.20
N ALA A 255 -4.40 -14.98 3.03
CA ALA A 255 -4.42 -13.58 2.60
C ALA A 255 -3.27 -12.77 3.20
N GLY A 256 -2.77 -11.80 2.45
CA GLY A 256 -1.81 -10.79 2.87
C GLY A 256 -2.36 -9.38 2.63
N LEU A 257 -2.37 -8.54 3.65
CA LEU A 257 -2.86 -7.17 3.59
C LEU A 257 -1.79 -6.20 4.07
N ASP A 258 -1.45 -5.22 3.24
CA ASP A 258 -0.67 -4.07 3.72
C ASP A 258 -1.56 -2.88 4.06
N VAL A 259 -2.82 -2.91 3.62
CA VAL A 259 -3.80 -1.83 3.77
C VAL A 259 -5.11 -2.35 4.35
N LEU A 260 -5.79 -1.50 5.14
CA LEU A 260 -7.04 -1.81 5.82
C LEU A 260 -8.11 -0.75 5.55
N CYS A 261 -9.39 -1.11 5.73
CA CYS A 261 -10.51 -0.18 5.56
C CYS A 261 -10.40 1.02 6.51
N LYS A 262 -9.92 0.78 7.72
CA LYS A 262 -9.61 1.82 8.71
C LYS A 262 -8.17 1.68 9.18
N GLU A 263 -7.42 2.76 9.07
CA GLU A 263 -6.03 2.85 9.50
C GLU A 263 -5.84 4.03 10.46
N PRO A 264 -5.30 3.82 11.69
CA PRO A 264 -4.93 2.52 12.29
C PRO A 264 -6.11 1.56 12.46
N MET A 265 -5.81 0.25 12.50
CA MET A 265 -6.79 -0.84 12.59
C MET A 265 -7.72 -0.67 13.79
N SER A 266 -9.02 -0.85 13.58
CA SER A 266 -10.02 -0.78 14.65
C SER A 266 -9.93 -2.02 15.57
N ALA A 267 -10.16 -1.82 16.89
CA ALA A 267 -10.08 -2.90 17.87
C ALA A 267 -11.15 -4.00 17.68
N ASP A 268 -12.23 -3.69 16.99
CA ASP A 268 -13.33 -4.59 16.65
C ASP A 268 -13.20 -5.23 15.26
N ASN A 269 -12.09 -4.99 14.54
CA ASN A 269 -11.86 -5.54 13.22
C ASN A 269 -11.93 -7.07 13.23
N PRO A 270 -12.77 -7.70 12.39
CA PRO A 270 -12.96 -9.15 12.39
C PRO A 270 -11.68 -9.94 12.13
N LEU A 271 -10.75 -9.40 11.37
CA LEU A 271 -9.47 -10.04 11.02
C LEU A 271 -8.58 -10.28 12.24
N LEU A 272 -8.74 -9.52 13.33
CA LEU A 272 -8.01 -9.74 14.58
C LEU A 272 -8.31 -11.10 15.23
N LYS A 273 -9.39 -11.76 14.85
CA LYS A 273 -9.75 -13.10 15.34
C LYS A 273 -8.93 -14.22 14.67
N ILE A 274 -8.31 -13.95 13.53
CA ILE A 274 -7.45 -14.89 12.82
C ILE A 274 -6.02 -14.74 13.33
N LYS A 275 -5.58 -15.66 14.18
CA LYS A 275 -4.24 -15.65 14.79
C LYS A 275 -3.20 -16.49 14.04
N ASP A 276 -3.67 -17.34 13.12
CA ASP A 276 -2.79 -18.21 12.34
C ASP A 276 -2.08 -17.41 11.24
N SER A 277 -0.81 -17.12 11.45
CA SER A 277 0.05 -16.40 10.50
C SER A 277 0.33 -17.17 9.19
N LYS A 278 -0.01 -18.45 9.11
CA LYS A 278 0.01 -19.22 7.86
C LYS A 278 -1.17 -18.85 6.95
N ARG A 279 -2.22 -18.27 7.53
CA ARG A 279 -3.49 -17.95 6.87
C ARG A 279 -3.68 -16.46 6.62
N LEU A 280 -3.17 -15.62 7.52
CA LEU A 280 -3.32 -14.17 7.44
C LEU A 280 -2.04 -13.46 7.86
N LEU A 281 -1.52 -12.63 6.98
CA LEU A 281 -0.44 -11.68 7.24
C LEU A 281 -0.97 -10.26 7.05
N ILE A 282 -0.78 -9.40 8.05
CA ILE A 282 -1.11 -7.97 7.96
C ILE A 282 0.14 -7.17 8.29
N THR A 283 0.48 -6.19 7.43
CA THR A 283 1.51 -5.20 7.67
C THR A 283 0.87 -3.80 7.76
N PRO A 284 1.39 -2.88 8.58
CA PRO A 284 0.72 -1.62 8.88
C PRO A 284 1.03 -0.52 7.84
N HIS A 285 0.65 -0.76 6.57
CA HIS A 285 0.77 0.15 5.43
C HIS A 285 2.22 0.61 5.19
N ILE A 286 3.14 -0.36 5.13
CA ILE A 286 4.58 -0.14 5.00
C ILE A 286 5.16 -0.58 3.64
N ALA A 287 4.34 -1.11 2.72
CA ALA A 287 4.83 -1.61 1.43
C ALA A 287 5.59 -0.55 0.62
N TRP A 288 5.31 0.74 0.85
CA TRP A 288 5.96 1.88 0.20
C TRP A 288 7.23 2.36 0.90
N ALA A 289 7.52 1.93 2.14
CA ALA A 289 8.31 2.66 3.13
C ALA A 289 9.78 2.24 3.22
N SER A 290 10.40 1.69 2.15
CA SER A 290 11.85 1.46 2.16
C SER A 290 12.61 2.78 2.31
N VAL A 291 13.82 2.72 2.82
CA VAL A 291 14.70 3.89 2.97
C VAL A 291 14.89 4.58 1.62
N GLU A 292 15.17 3.81 0.57
CA GLU A 292 15.39 4.32 -0.78
C GLU A 292 14.16 5.03 -1.33
N ALA A 293 12.96 4.44 -1.16
CA ALA A 293 11.72 5.05 -1.64
C ALA A 293 11.41 6.34 -0.90
N ARG A 294 11.60 6.38 0.42
CA ARG A 294 11.38 7.59 1.24
C ARG A 294 12.38 8.69 0.93
N THR A 295 13.65 8.34 0.75
CA THR A 295 14.69 9.29 0.31
C THR A 295 14.33 9.88 -1.04
N HIS A 296 14.04 9.04 -2.03
CA HIS A 296 13.66 9.47 -3.37
C HIS A 296 12.39 10.33 -3.38
N LEU A 297 11.39 9.98 -2.56
CA LEU A 297 10.19 10.80 -2.36
C LEU A 297 10.55 12.21 -1.91
N MET A 298 11.43 12.35 -0.91
CA MET A 298 11.82 13.65 -0.37
C MET A 298 12.68 14.45 -1.33
N GLU A 299 13.54 13.82 -2.13
CA GLU A 299 14.28 14.45 -3.22
C GLU A 299 13.34 15.03 -4.28
N ILE A 300 12.31 14.29 -4.69
CA ILE A 300 11.31 14.77 -5.66
C ILE A 300 10.57 15.99 -5.10
N ILE A 301 10.11 15.94 -3.85
CA ILE A 301 9.39 17.05 -3.22
C ILE A 301 10.31 18.28 -3.08
N HIS A 302 11.56 18.08 -2.69
CA HIS A 302 12.55 19.17 -2.65
C HIS A 302 12.66 19.86 -4.02
N GLY A 303 12.79 19.06 -5.11
CA GLY A 303 12.79 19.60 -6.48
C GLY A 303 11.49 20.34 -6.82
N GLN A 304 10.32 19.79 -6.47
CA GLN A 304 9.02 20.43 -6.71
C GLN A 304 8.90 21.79 -6.00
N VAL A 305 9.41 21.92 -4.76
CA VAL A 305 9.40 23.19 -4.03
C VAL A 305 10.37 24.17 -4.69
N LYS A 306 11.59 23.76 -4.99
CA LYS A 306 12.61 24.58 -5.64
C LYS A 306 12.13 25.14 -6.99
N ASP A 307 11.59 24.27 -7.85
CA ASP A 307 11.12 24.63 -9.19
C ASP A 307 9.89 25.56 -9.17
N PHE A 308 9.05 25.43 -8.11
CA PHE A 308 7.86 26.27 -7.97
C PHE A 308 8.19 27.73 -7.63
N PHE A 309 9.30 27.99 -6.94
CA PHE A 309 9.72 29.32 -6.53
C PHE A 309 10.91 29.89 -7.35
N ALA A 310 11.42 29.15 -8.33
CA ALA A 310 12.44 29.65 -9.28
C ALA A 310 11.81 30.59 -10.31
#